data_0eb82826323da654a11159e1b8d549ef
#
_entry.id   0eb82826323da654a11159e1b8d549ef
#
_cell.length_a   1.000
_cell.length_b   1.000
_cell.length_c   1.000
_cell.angle_alpha   90.00
_cell.angle_beta   90.00
_cell.angle_gamma   90.00
#
_symmetry.space_group_name_H-M   'P 1'
#
loop_
_entity.id
_entity.type
_entity.pdbx_description
1 polymer ?
#
loop_
_entity_poly.entity_id
_entity_poly.type
_entity_poly.pdbx_seq_one_letter_code
_entity_poly.pdbx_strand_id
1 'polypeptide(L)'
;MTKFKDKTFVLAGDIGGTKTNLGLFLKGKERPVPKVIETFSSQNAPDLEHIIRQFLEIHPVPVTHACFGVAGPVVNGKSKTTNLPWNVSEDQIKKQFHFQHVRLVNSLTSVK
;
A
#
# COMPACT_ATOMS: atom_id res chain seq x y z
N MET A 1 17.21 3.21 -22.91
CA MET A 1 16.15 3.96 -22.32
C MET A 1 15.01 3.08 -21.89
N THR A 2 14.47 3.31 -20.74
CA THR A 2 13.43 2.46 -20.24
C THR A 2 12.07 3.11 -20.38
N LYS A 3 11.06 2.29 -20.55
CA LYS A 3 9.70 2.78 -20.65
C LYS A 3 9.19 3.36 -19.34
N PHE A 4 9.73 2.89 -18.23
CA PHE A 4 9.21 3.31 -16.94
C PHE A 4 9.83 4.59 -16.43
N LYS A 5 10.80 5.14 -17.12
CA LYS A 5 11.47 6.32 -16.66
C LYS A 5 10.51 7.49 -16.48
N ASP A 6 9.56 7.61 -17.39
CA ASP A 6 8.59 8.70 -17.35
C ASP A 6 7.26 8.31 -16.75
N LYS A 7 7.20 7.14 -16.15
CA LYS A 7 5.93 6.64 -15.59
C LYS A 7 5.99 6.63 -14.08
N THR A 8 4.88 7.00 -13.50
CA THR A 8 4.73 7.02 -12.06
C THR A 8 3.70 5.99 -11.66
N PHE A 9 4.10 5.11 -10.76
CA PHE A 9 3.19 4.10 -10.23
C PHE A 9 2.76 4.46 -8.83
N VAL A 10 1.52 4.16 -8.53
CA VAL A 10 0.94 4.34 -7.22
C VAL A 10 0.63 2.95 -6.68
N LEU A 11 1.06 2.71 -5.45
CA LEU A 11 0.74 1.46 -4.75
C LEU A 11 -0.47 1.72 -3.87
N ALA A 12 -1.50 0.93 -4.05
CA ALA A 12 -2.69 1.04 -3.23
C ALA A 12 -2.92 -0.27 -2.52
N GLY A 13 -3.34 -0.21 -1.28
CA GLY A 13 -3.58 -1.41 -0.52
C GLY A 13 -4.86 -1.33 0.29
N ASP A 14 -5.47 -2.50 0.48
CA ASP A 14 -6.63 -2.64 1.34
C ASP A 14 -6.27 -3.72 2.36
N ILE A 15 -6.10 -3.31 3.61
CA ILE A 15 -5.58 -4.17 4.65
C ILE A 15 -6.74 -4.72 5.48
N GLY A 16 -6.99 -6.01 5.32
CA GLY A 16 -7.97 -6.71 6.12
C GLY A 16 -7.32 -7.68 7.07
N GLY A 17 -8.08 -8.18 8.02
CA GLY A 17 -7.56 -9.10 9.01
C GLY A 17 -7.17 -10.45 8.44
N THR A 18 -7.77 -10.85 7.33
CA THR A 18 -7.49 -12.12 6.70
C THR A 18 -6.69 -11.96 5.42
N LYS A 19 -7.05 -10.98 4.62
CA LYS A 19 -6.44 -10.75 3.32
C LYS A 19 -6.02 -9.30 3.17
N THR A 20 -4.88 -9.11 2.54
CA THR A 20 -4.38 -7.79 2.18
C THR A 20 -4.26 -7.74 0.67
N ASN A 21 -4.93 -6.80 0.06
CA ASN A 21 -4.87 -6.61 -1.38
C ASN A 21 -3.94 -5.45 -1.71
N LEU A 22 -2.98 -5.68 -2.57
CA LEU A 22 -2.10 -4.62 -3.06
C LEU A 22 -2.25 -4.51 -4.55
N GLY A 23 -2.28 -3.29 -5.04
CA GLY A 23 -2.39 -3.04 -6.46
C GLY A 23 -1.46 -1.95 -6.91
N LEU A 24 -0.98 -2.08 -8.14
CA LEU A 24 -0.20 -1.05 -8.80
C LEU A 24 -1.09 -0.35 -9.81
N PHE A 25 -1.06 0.96 -9.75
CA PHE A 25 -1.85 1.78 -10.64
C PHE A 25 -0.92 2.74 -11.35
N LEU A 26 -1.05 2.80 -12.66
CA LEU A 26 -0.32 3.79 -13.41
C LEU A 26 -1.04 5.11 -13.28
N LYS A 27 -0.30 6.14 -12.87
CA LYS A 27 -0.89 7.45 -12.71
C LYS A 27 -1.23 8.01 -14.08
N GLY A 28 -2.51 8.03 -14.38
CA GLY A 28 -2.98 8.51 -15.66
C GLY A 28 -3.27 10.00 -15.62
N LYS A 29 -3.80 10.48 -16.72
CA LYS A 29 -4.11 11.89 -16.83
C LYS A 29 -5.37 12.25 -16.09
N GLU A 30 -6.36 11.38 -16.13
CA GLU A 30 -7.64 11.66 -15.50
C GLU A 30 -7.90 10.75 -14.31
N ARG A 31 -7.51 9.51 -14.41
CA ARG A 31 -7.68 8.59 -13.30
C ARG A 31 -6.65 7.47 -13.41
N PRO A 32 -6.35 6.84 -12.28
CA PRO A 32 -5.38 5.75 -12.29
C PRO A 32 -5.86 4.57 -13.11
N VAL A 33 -4.93 3.93 -13.77
CA VAL A 33 -5.20 2.74 -14.55
C VAL A 33 -4.61 1.55 -13.79
N PRO A 34 -5.42 0.57 -13.41
CA PRO A 34 -4.89 -0.59 -12.70
C PRO A 34 -4.01 -1.42 -13.62
N LYS A 35 -2.85 -1.83 -13.11
CA LYS A 35 -1.92 -2.67 -13.84
C LYS A 35 -1.86 -4.07 -13.30
N VAL A 36 -1.89 -4.21 -11.98
CA VAL A 36 -1.84 -5.52 -11.36
C VAL A 36 -2.41 -5.41 -9.96
N ILE A 37 -3.10 -6.44 -9.53
CA ILE A 37 -3.62 -6.53 -8.17
C ILE A 37 -3.32 -7.92 -7.66
N GLU A 38 -2.75 -8.00 -6.45
CA GLU A 38 -2.43 -9.27 -5.81
C GLU A 38 -3.05 -9.32 -4.43
N THR A 39 -3.43 -10.52 -4.02
CA THR A 39 -4.00 -10.75 -2.71
C THR A 39 -3.03 -11.59 -1.89
N PHE A 40 -2.77 -11.15 -0.67
CA PHE A 40 -1.86 -11.82 0.24
C PHE A 40 -2.60 -12.22 1.52
N SER A 41 -2.15 -13.29 2.16
CA SER A 41 -2.68 -13.66 3.45
C SER A 41 -2.09 -12.74 4.51
N SER A 42 -2.95 -11.97 5.18
CA SER A 42 -2.49 -11.06 6.22
C SER A 42 -1.88 -11.83 7.39
N GLN A 43 -2.48 -12.96 7.74
CA GLN A 43 -2.07 -13.69 8.93
C GLN A 43 -0.75 -14.42 8.76
N ASN A 44 -0.30 -14.61 7.53
CA ASN A 44 0.97 -15.27 7.27
C ASN A 44 2.14 -14.30 7.21
N ALA A 45 1.91 -13.02 7.45
CA ALA A 45 2.95 -12.02 7.39
C ALA A 45 3.11 -11.33 8.74
N PRO A 46 4.34 -11.03 9.16
CA PRO A 46 4.57 -10.38 10.45
C PRO A 46 4.15 -8.92 10.45
N ASP A 47 4.16 -8.26 9.30
CA ASP A 47 3.79 -6.86 9.20
C ASP A 47 3.46 -6.54 7.75
N LEU A 48 3.00 -5.32 7.53
CA LEU A 48 2.64 -4.88 6.18
C LEU A 48 3.88 -4.73 5.30
N GLU A 49 4.98 -4.30 5.88
CA GLU A 49 6.21 -4.11 5.11
C GLU A 49 6.66 -5.41 4.45
N HIS A 50 6.45 -6.52 5.12
CA HIS A 50 6.79 -7.81 4.56
C HIS A 50 6.00 -8.09 3.27
N ILE A 51 4.72 -7.77 3.30
CA ILE A 51 3.85 -7.98 2.14
C ILE A 51 4.22 -7.01 1.01
N ILE A 52 4.50 -5.76 1.35
CA ILE A 52 4.91 -4.79 0.35
C ILE A 52 6.20 -5.24 -0.33
N ARG A 53 7.15 -5.74 0.46
CA ARG A 53 8.42 -6.21 -0.10
C ARG A 53 8.19 -7.37 -1.06
N GLN A 54 7.38 -8.34 -0.67
CA GLN A 54 7.08 -9.46 -1.55
C GLN A 54 6.44 -8.99 -2.85
N PHE A 55 5.50 -8.07 -2.73
CA PHE A 55 4.79 -7.57 -3.89
C PHE A 55 5.73 -6.86 -4.86
N LEU A 56 6.63 -6.05 -4.32
CA LEU A 56 7.56 -5.31 -5.17
C LEU A 56 8.67 -6.19 -5.73
N GLU A 57 8.94 -7.32 -5.12
CA GLU A 57 9.86 -8.29 -5.69
C GLU A 57 9.23 -8.98 -6.89
N ILE A 58 7.93 -9.23 -6.82
CA ILE A 58 7.22 -9.82 -7.95
C ILE A 58 7.04 -8.80 -9.07
N HIS A 59 6.78 -7.55 -8.69
CA HIS A 59 6.50 -6.48 -9.64
C HIS A 59 7.46 -5.31 -9.40
N PRO A 60 8.71 -5.42 -9.86
CA PRO A 60 9.73 -4.41 -9.58
C PRO A 60 9.60 -3.20 -10.48
N VAL A 61 8.73 -2.29 -10.10
CA VAL A 61 8.53 -1.03 -10.82
C VAL A 61 8.74 0.13 -9.87
N PRO A 62 9.07 1.32 -10.40
CA PRO A 62 9.23 2.48 -9.54
C PRO A 62 7.89 2.95 -8.99
N VAL A 63 7.82 3.05 -7.68
CA VAL A 63 6.63 3.53 -6.99
C VAL A 63 6.98 4.80 -6.24
N THR A 64 6.19 5.84 -6.43
CA THR A 64 6.43 7.10 -5.76
C THR A 64 5.43 7.38 -4.66
N HIS A 65 4.21 6.90 -4.79
CA HIS A 65 3.14 7.17 -3.85
C HIS A 65 2.50 5.86 -3.40
N ALA A 66 2.09 5.82 -2.15
CA ALA A 66 1.40 4.66 -1.62
C ALA A 66 0.26 5.11 -0.72
N CYS A 67 -0.85 4.40 -0.81
CA CYS A 67 -2.02 4.69 0.01
C CYS A 67 -2.63 3.39 0.47
N PHE A 68 -2.88 3.26 1.76
CA PHE A 68 -3.40 2.02 2.34
C PHE A 68 -4.65 2.31 3.15
N GLY A 69 -5.69 1.53 2.87
CA GLY A 69 -6.89 1.56 3.68
C GLY A 69 -6.79 0.55 4.80
N VAL A 70 -7.05 0.98 6.02
CA VAL A 70 -7.00 0.10 7.19
C VAL A 70 -8.35 0.14 7.90
N ALA A 71 -8.71 -0.96 8.52
CA ALA A 71 -9.95 -1.06 9.28
C ALA A 71 -9.66 -0.63 10.71
N GLY A 72 -9.69 0.66 10.94
CA GLY A 72 -9.43 1.21 12.26
C GLY A 72 -9.01 2.64 12.17
N PRO A 73 -8.93 3.32 13.31
CA PRO A 73 -8.58 4.74 13.31
C PRO A 73 -7.13 4.96 12.91
N VAL A 74 -6.92 6.06 12.20
CA VAL A 74 -5.59 6.50 11.84
C VAL A 74 -5.30 7.78 12.64
N VAL A 75 -4.23 7.74 13.43
CA VAL A 75 -3.87 8.87 14.28
C VAL A 75 -2.41 9.21 14.01
N ASN A 76 -2.15 10.42 13.58
CA ASN A 76 -0.79 10.89 13.30
C ASN A 76 -0.03 9.98 12.34
N GLY A 77 -0.74 9.49 11.31
CA GLY A 77 -0.12 8.64 10.29
C GLY A 77 0.17 7.23 10.76
N LYS A 78 -0.47 6.78 11.83
CA LYS A 78 -0.26 5.45 12.38
C LYS A 78 -1.60 4.78 12.63
N SER A 79 -1.61 3.47 12.49
CA SER A 79 -2.80 2.69 12.77
C SER A 79 -2.41 1.35 13.36
N LYS A 80 -3.15 0.96 14.39
CA LYS A 80 -3.03 -0.35 14.97
C LYS A 80 -4.19 -1.16 14.41
N THR A 81 -3.88 -2.17 13.62
CA THR A 81 -4.92 -2.92 12.94
C THR A 81 -5.72 -3.75 13.95
N THR A 82 -6.99 -3.97 13.63
CA THR A 82 -7.92 -4.56 14.59
C THR A 82 -7.66 -6.04 14.83
N ASN A 83 -7.49 -6.80 13.77
CA ASN A 83 -7.39 -8.25 13.88
C ASN A 83 -6.01 -8.79 13.58
N LEU A 84 -5.01 -7.92 13.63
CA LEU A 84 -3.63 -8.30 13.36
C LEU A 84 -2.74 -7.60 14.38
N PRO A 85 -1.59 -8.19 14.71
CA PRO A 85 -0.65 -7.54 15.63
C PRO A 85 0.19 -6.46 14.92
N TRP A 86 -0.30 -5.91 13.86
CA TRP A 86 0.45 -4.94 13.07
C TRP A 86 0.27 -3.53 13.59
N ASN A 87 1.37 -2.80 13.61
CA ASN A 87 1.34 -1.36 13.80
C ASN A 87 1.82 -0.75 12.49
N VAL A 88 0.92 -0.11 11.78
CA VAL A 88 1.21 0.42 10.46
C VAL A 88 1.55 1.91 10.60
N SER A 89 2.65 2.33 10.03
CA SER A 89 3.14 3.69 10.14
C SER A 89 3.52 4.23 8.77
N GLU A 90 2.96 5.39 8.43
CA GLU A 90 3.30 6.06 7.17
C GLU A 90 4.80 6.33 7.10
N ASP A 91 5.39 6.82 8.19
CA ASP A 91 6.80 7.18 8.18
C ASP A 91 7.71 5.99 7.99
N GLN A 92 7.39 4.88 8.64
CA GLN A 92 8.23 3.69 8.52
C GLN A 92 8.19 3.12 7.11
N ILE A 93 7.01 3.09 6.52
CA ILE A 93 6.86 2.59 5.16
C ILE A 93 7.58 3.51 4.18
N LYS A 94 7.40 4.80 4.38
CA LYS A 94 8.03 5.80 3.52
C LYS A 94 9.55 5.65 3.53
N LYS A 95 10.12 5.48 4.71
CA LYS A 95 11.57 5.37 4.84
C LYS A 95 12.09 4.05 4.29
N GLN A 96 11.37 2.97 4.56
CA GLN A 96 11.86 1.65 4.19
C GLN A 96 11.88 1.46 2.68
N PHE A 97 10.89 1.98 2.00
CA PHE A 97 10.75 1.78 0.55
C PHE A 97 11.08 3.01 -0.26
N HIS A 98 11.47 4.09 0.39
CA HIS A 98 11.86 5.34 -0.28
C HIS A 98 10.73 5.92 -1.12
N PHE A 99 9.50 5.77 -0.64
CA PHE A 99 8.36 6.40 -1.29
C PHE A 99 8.38 7.90 -0.99
N GLN A 100 7.87 8.69 -1.91
CA GLN A 100 7.77 10.13 -1.70
C GLN A 100 6.61 10.48 -0.79
N HIS A 101 5.51 9.76 -0.92
CA HIS A 101 4.31 10.01 -0.15
C HIS A 101 3.69 8.69 0.26
N VAL A 102 3.31 8.58 1.52
CA VAL A 102 2.59 7.42 2.03
C VAL A 102 1.43 7.93 2.87
N ARG A 103 0.26 7.38 2.64
CA ARG A 103 -0.94 7.81 3.34
C ARG A 103 -1.72 6.61 3.83
N LEU A 104 -2.18 6.71 5.07
CA LEU A 104 -3.10 5.75 5.64
C LEU A 104 -4.48 6.39 5.74
N VAL A 105 -5.50 5.64 5.39
CA VAL A 105 -6.88 6.10 5.54
C VAL A 105 -7.69 5.03 6.23
N ASN A 106 -8.71 5.46 6.95
CA ASN A 106 -9.64 4.53 7.59
C ASN A 106 -10.63 4.08 6.53
N SER A 107 -10.54 2.83 6.11
CA SER A 107 -11.37 2.35 5.03
C SER A 107 -12.85 2.30 5.40
N LEU A 108 -13.16 2.25 6.70
CA LEU A 108 -14.54 2.22 7.13
C LEU A 108 -15.21 3.59 7.01
N THR A 109 -14.44 4.66 7.13
CA THR A 109 -14.98 6.00 7.02
C THR A 109 -14.86 6.59 5.64
N SER A 110 -14.07 5.99 4.77
CA SER A 110 -13.87 6.51 3.43
C SER A 110 -14.97 6.10 2.47
N VAL A 111 -15.85 5.23 2.90
CA VAL A 111 -16.96 4.77 2.08
C VAL A 111 -18.08 5.80 2.15
N LYS A 112 -18.41 6.34 1.04
CA LYS A 112 -19.50 7.34 1.00
C LYS A 112 -20.34 7.14 -0.21
#